data_6209ed93d5a0e2e83d8ad7486a0ec578
#
_entry.id   6209ed93d5a0e2e83d8ad7486a0ec578
#
_cell.length_a   1.000
_cell.length_b   1.000
_cell.length_c   1.000
_cell.angle_alpha   90.00
_cell.angle_beta   90.00
_cell.angle_gamma   90.00
#
_symmetry.space_group_name_H-M   'P 1'
#
loop_
_entity.id
_entity.type
_entity.pdbx_description
1 polymer ?
#
loop_
_entity_poly.entity_id
_entity_poly.type
_entity_poly.pdbx_seq_one_letter_code
_entity_poly.pdbx_strand_id
1 'polypeptide(L)'
;STPSNSSAASDVYKRQTPIIMGLFEKNVPVDSITVMVQKEVADRMQVGPGTKDYGALSLAVQYYAKPEIVANVPPNCFMPRPKVGSAVIKLTRYEKPPVEVQDERLMFRLIRASFNQRRKTLVNGIKNSGDFSLGKEEIENIFEKCGLPLNIRGEALTLEQFAMLANCISEEKNNK
;
A
#
# COMPACT_ATOMS: atom_id res chain seq x y z
N SER A 1 -30.88 -12.44 -18.72
CA SER A 1 -29.42 -12.70 -18.86
C SER A 1 -28.82 -12.78 -17.47
N THR A 2 -28.41 -13.96 -17.04
CA THR A 2 -27.68 -14.20 -15.80
C THR A 2 -26.31 -13.54 -15.89
N PRO A 3 -25.89 -12.75 -14.88
CA PRO A 3 -24.54 -12.20 -14.86
C PRO A 3 -23.52 -13.35 -14.81
N SER A 4 -22.48 -13.27 -15.64
CA SER A 4 -21.48 -14.32 -15.69
C SER A 4 -20.81 -14.47 -14.31
N ASN A 5 -20.67 -15.71 -13.81
CA ASN A 5 -20.03 -16.04 -12.52
C ASN A 5 -18.61 -15.45 -12.32
N SER A 6 -17.97 -15.02 -13.40
CA SER A 6 -16.65 -14.35 -13.39
C SER A 6 -16.69 -12.95 -12.78
N SER A 7 -17.80 -12.21 -12.91
CA SER A 7 -17.92 -10.87 -12.32
C SER A 7 -18.17 -10.93 -10.81
N ALA A 8 -18.96 -11.89 -10.36
CA ALA A 8 -19.26 -12.08 -8.93
C ALA A 8 -18.00 -12.47 -8.12
N ALA A 9 -17.20 -13.41 -8.63
CA ALA A 9 -15.94 -13.78 -7.99
C ALA A 9 -14.95 -12.60 -7.92
N SER A 10 -14.80 -11.84 -9.02
CA SER A 10 -13.98 -10.64 -9.05
C SER A 10 -14.45 -9.56 -8.06
N ASP A 11 -15.75 -9.45 -7.83
CA ASP A 11 -16.34 -8.46 -6.94
C ASP A 11 -16.15 -8.82 -5.46
N VAL A 12 -16.20 -10.11 -5.11
CA VAL A 12 -15.89 -10.60 -3.76
C VAL A 12 -14.45 -10.28 -3.38
N TYR A 13 -13.49 -10.57 -4.25
CA TYR A 13 -12.07 -10.28 -3.98
C TYR A 13 -11.75 -8.79 -3.91
N LYS A 14 -12.42 -7.94 -4.68
CA LYS A 14 -12.27 -6.48 -4.59
C LYS A 14 -12.73 -5.91 -3.25
N ARG A 15 -13.64 -6.58 -2.55
CA ARG A 15 -14.15 -6.14 -1.24
C ARG A 15 -13.26 -6.60 -0.07
N GLN A 16 -12.49 -7.67 -0.24
CA GLN A 16 -11.65 -8.21 0.85
C GLN A 16 -10.55 -7.24 1.31
N THR A 17 -9.84 -6.61 0.38
CA THR A 17 -8.78 -5.65 0.71
C THR A 17 -9.28 -4.48 1.57
N PRO A 18 -10.38 -3.79 1.23
CA PRO A 18 -10.95 -2.75 2.10
C PRO A 18 -11.38 -3.26 3.48
N ILE A 19 -11.87 -4.49 3.59
CA ILE A 19 -12.24 -5.09 4.88
C ILE A 19 -10.99 -5.31 5.73
N ILE A 20 -9.94 -5.91 5.18
CA ILE A 20 -8.67 -6.16 5.87
C ILE A 20 -8.06 -4.82 6.35
N MET A 21 -7.99 -3.83 5.48
CA MET A 21 -7.48 -2.52 5.84
C MET A 21 -8.33 -1.83 6.89
N GLY A 22 -9.66 -1.93 6.79
CA GLY A 22 -10.58 -1.39 7.78
C GLY A 22 -10.43 -2.01 9.17
N LEU A 23 -10.06 -3.29 9.27
CA LEU A 23 -9.76 -3.95 10.55
C LEU A 23 -8.50 -3.36 11.21
N PHE A 24 -7.46 -3.07 10.42
CA PHE A 24 -6.24 -2.44 10.92
C PHE A 24 -6.46 -0.97 11.28
N GLU A 25 -7.06 -0.18 10.39
CA GLU A 25 -7.29 1.27 10.58
C GLU A 25 -8.21 1.56 11.78
N LYS A 26 -9.19 0.68 12.06
CA LYS A 26 -10.10 0.80 13.20
C LYS A 26 -9.52 0.23 14.50
N ASN A 27 -8.26 -0.21 14.48
CA ASN A 27 -7.60 -0.81 15.64
C ASN A 27 -8.40 -1.95 16.29
N VAL A 28 -9.05 -2.80 15.47
CA VAL A 28 -9.71 -4.00 15.99
C VAL A 28 -8.66 -4.88 16.67
N PRO A 29 -8.89 -5.34 17.92
CA PRO A 29 -7.90 -6.11 18.68
C PRO A 29 -7.80 -7.55 18.16
N VAL A 30 -7.05 -7.73 17.09
CA VAL A 30 -6.73 -9.02 16.48
C VAL A 30 -5.22 -9.20 16.40
N ASP A 31 -4.71 -10.36 16.74
CA ASP A 31 -3.28 -10.69 16.68
C ASP A 31 -2.86 -11.04 15.24
N SER A 32 -3.75 -11.67 14.51
CA SER A 32 -3.51 -11.99 13.10
C SER A 32 -4.81 -12.11 12.31
N ILE A 33 -4.70 -11.90 11.01
CA ILE A 33 -5.77 -12.08 10.04
C ILE A 33 -5.29 -13.13 9.04
N THR A 34 -6.03 -14.22 8.89
CA THR A 34 -5.76 -15.23 7.86
C THR A 34 -6.90 -15.24 6.87
N VAL A 35 -6.58 -15.00 5.60
CA VAL A 35 -7.57 -14.90 4.53
C VAL A 35 -7.09 -15.62 3.27
N MET A 36 -8.03 -16.08 2.47
CA MET A 36 -7.75 -16.56 1.13
C MET A 36 -8.13 -15.47 0.12
N VAL A 37 -7.15 -15.08 -0.69
CA VAL A 37 -7.28 -14.05 -1.73
C VAL A 37 -6.76 -14.58 -3.07
N GLN A 38 -6.98 -13.85 -4.16
CA GLN A 38 -6.29 -14.16 -5.42
C GLN A 38 -4.79 -14.13 -5.21
N LYS A 39 -4.06 -15.09 -5.85
CA LYS A 39 -2.61 -15.20 -5.70
C LYS A 39 -1.89 -13.88 -5.99
N GLU A 40 -2.29 -13.17 -7.05
CA GLU A 40 -1.73 -11.86 -7.40
C GLU A 40 -1.88 -10.83 -6.25
N VAL A 41 -3.00 -10.84 -5.55
CA VAL A 41 -3.24 -9.93 -4.40
C VAL A 41 -2.35 -10.30 -3.22
N ALA A 42 -2.21 -11.60 -2.92
CA ALA A 42 -1.30 -12.07 -1.88
C ALA A 42 0.16 -11.71 -2.20
N ASP A 43 0.59 -11.91 -3.44
CA ASP A 43 1.94 -11.56 -3.89
C ASP A 43 2.20 -10.06 -3.72
N ARG A 44 1.23 -9.19 -4.07
CA ARG A 44 1.33 -7.74 -3.88
C ARG A 44 1.43 -7.31 -2.41
N MET A 45 0.83 -8.04 -1.48
CA MET A 45 0.90 -7.70 -0.06
C MET A 45 2.31 -7.86 0.52
N GLN A 46 3.12 -8.78 -0.02
CA GLN A 46 4.42 -9.14 0.56
C GLN A 46 5.65 -8.66 -0.23
N VAL A 47 5.47 -8.13 -1.46
CA VAL A 47 6.61 -7.68 -2.27
C VAL A 47 7.21 -6.38 -1.76
N GLY A 48 8.52 -6.22 -2.00
CA GLY A 48 9.28 -5.01 -1.71
C GLY A 48 9.39 -4.04 -2.89
N PRO A 49 10.05 -2.90 -2.68
CA PRO A 49 10.26 -1.87 -3.69
C PRO A 49 11.02 -2.40 -4.91
N GLY A 50 10.84 -1.72 -6.06
CA GLY A 50 11.50 -2.07 -7.31
C GLY A 50 10.81 -3.16 -8.14
N THR A 51 9.72 -3.76 -7.65
CA THR A 51 8.92 -4.72 -8.40
C THR A 51 7.68 -4.06 -9.02
N LYS A 52 7.17 -4.63 -10.11
CA LYS A 52 5.94 -4.10 -10.75
C LYS A 52 4.70 -4.26 -9.87
N ASP A 53 4.71 -5.21 -8.95
CA ASP A 53 3.58 -5.55 -8.08
C ASP A 53 3.60 -4.75 -6.78
N TYR A 54 4.73 -4.07 -6.48
CA TYR A 54 4.85 -3.17 -5.35
C TYR A 54 3.98 -1.92 -5.51
N GLY A 55 3.26 -1.55 -4.46
CA GLY A 55 2.33 -0.45 -4.51
C GLY A 55 1.74 -0.07 -3.16
N ALA A 56 0.69 0.76 -3.19
CA ALA A 56 0.03 1.24 -1.98
C ALA A 56 -0.47 0.10 -1.08
N LEU A 57 -0.94 -1.02 -1.66
CA LEU A 57 -1.37 -2.18 -0.89
C LEU A 57 -0.20 -2.84 -0.15
N SER A 58 0.95 -2.99 -0.80
CA SER A 58 2.16 -3.56 -0.18
C SER A 58 2.56 -2.76 1.05
N LEU A 59 2.67 -1.43 0.89
CA LEU A 59 3.05 -0.50 1.96
C LEU A 59 2.02 -0.47 3.08
N ALA A 60 0.72 -0.43 2.76
CA ALA A 60 -0.33 -0.39 3.76
C ALA A 60 -0.37 -1.67 4.61
N VAL A 61 -0.27 -2.84 3.99
CA VAL A 61 -0.23 -4.11 4.73
C VAL A 61 1.03 -4.19 5.59
N GLN A 62 2.20 -3.87 5.02
CA GLN A 62 3.49 -3.97 5.71
C GLN A 62 3.68 -2.92 6.81
N TYR A 63 2.90 -1.86 6.82
CA TYR A 63 2.85 -0.92 7.94
C TYR A 63 2.14 -1.51 9.17
N TYR A 64 1.06 -2.26 8.97
CA TYR A 64 0.26 -2.80 10.07
C TYR A 64 0.66 -4.22 10.49
N ALA A 65 1.15 -5.02 9.53
CA ALA A 65 1.34 -6.45 9.74
C ALA A 65 2.49 -7.04 8.91
N LYS A 66 3.01 -8.17 9.38
CA LYS A 66 3.93 -9.03 8.61
C LYS A 66 3.09 -9.96 7.74
N PRO A 67 3.14 -9.84 6.39
CA PRO A 67 2.46 -10.75 5.49
C PRO A 67 3.26 -12.02 5.25
N GLU A 68 2.57 -13.16 5.22
CA GLU A 68 3.17 -14.47 4.95
C GLU A 68 2.18 -15.34 4.17
N ILE A 69 2.54 -15.79 2.96
CA ILE A 69 1.75 -16.77 2.21
C ILE A 69 1.98 -18.14 2.85
N VAL A 70 0.90 -18.71 3.42
CA VAL A 70 0.94 -20.01 4.12
C VAL A 70 0.52 -21.16 3.24
N ALA A 71 -0.25 -20.93 2.18
CA ALA A 71 -0.65 -21.94 1.21
C ALA A 71 -0.98 -21.36 -0.16
N ASN A 72 -0.68 -22.08 -1.22
CA ASN A 72 -1.19 -21.81 -2.57
C ASN A 72 -2.34 -22.77 -2.87
N VAL A 73 -3.45 -22.24 -3.40
CA VAL A 73 -4.65 -23.00 -3.73
C VAL A 73 -4.89 -22.94 -5.24
N PRO A 74 -4.64 -24.04 -5.96
CA PRO A 74 -4.79 -24.07 -7.41
C PRO A 74 -6.28 -24.00 -7.81
N PRO A 75 -6.58 -23.53 -9.05
CA PRO A 75 -7.96 -23.35 -9.52
C PRO A 75 -8.82 -24.61 -9.53
N ASN A 76 -8.21 -25.80 -9.63
CA ASN A 76 -8.92 -27.07 -9.64
C ASN A 76 -9.52 -27.47 -8.29
N CYS A 77 -9.19 -26.77 -7.22
CA CYS A 77 -9.80 -26.95 -5.91
C CYS A 77 -11.21 -26.32 -5.78
N PHE A 78 -11.71 -25.64 -6.81
CA PHE A 78 -12.99 -24.93 -6.78
C PHE A 78 -13.97 -25.42 -7.83
N MET A 79 -15.26 -25.35 -7.49
CA MET A 79 -16.37 -25.61 -8.40
C MET A 79 -17.38 -24.42 -8.30
N PRO A 80 -17.63 -23.63 -9.35
CA PRO A 80 -16.95 -23.67 -10.66
C PRO A 80 -15.49 -23.25 -10.59
N ARG A 81 -14.65 -23.79 -11.49
CA ARG A 81 -13.22 -23.54 -11.54
C ARG A 81 -12.93 -22.07 -11.91
N PRO A 82 -12.22 -21.30 -11.09
CA PRO A 82 -11.80 -19.93 -11.42
C PRO A 82 -10.66 -19.94 -12.46
N LYS A 83 -10.45 -18.78 -13.10
CA LYS A 83 -9.36 -18.63 -14.10
C LYS A 83 -7.98 -18.43 -13.46
N VAL A 84 -7.92 -18.03 -12.21
CA VAL A 84 -6.69 -17.69 -11.47
C VAL A 84 -6.59 -18.49 -10.18
N GLY A 85 -5.38 -18.77 -9.73
CA GLY A 85 -5.12 -19.40 -8.45
C GLY A 85 -5.41 -18.45 -7.28
N SER A 86 -5.61 -19.05 -6.11
CA SER A 86 -5.72 -18.34 -4.84
C SER A 86 -4.53 -18.63 -3.95
N ALA A 87 -4.32 -17.83 -2.93
CA ALA A 87 -3.36 -18.08 -1.86
C ALA A 87 -4.00 -17.76 -0.51
N VAL A 88 -3.64 -18.54 0.49
CA VAL A 88 -3.95 -18.23 1.88
C VAL A 88 -2.79 -17.41 2.42
N ILE A 89 -3.08 -16.19 2.88
CA ILE A 89 -2.10 -15.29 3.46
C ILE A 89 -2.45 -15.02 4.91
N LYS A 90 -1.44 -15.10 5.77
CA LYS A 90 -1.52 -14.71 7.18
C LYS A 90 -0.84 -13.35 7.35
N LEU A 91 -1.55 -12.44 7.96
CA LEU A 91 -1.09 -11.09 8.29
C LEU A 91 -0.96 -11.05 9.82
N THR A 92 0.26 -11.15 10.34
CA THR A 92 0.52 -11.07 11.78
C THR A 92 0.72 -9.61 12.15
N ARG A 93 -0.17 -9.06 12.98
CA ARG A 93 -0.15 -7.65 13.37
C ARG A 93 1.12 -7.32 14.16
N TYR A 94 1.70 -6.18 13.88
CA TYR A 94 2.77 -5.63 14.72
C TYR A 94 2.17 -5.02 16.00
N GLU A 95 2.85 -5.19 17.12
CA GLU A 95 2.51 -4.50 18.37
C GLU A 95 2.70 -2.98 18.23
N LYS A 96 3.75 -2.60 17.49
CA LYS A 96 4.05 -1.22 17.10
C LYS A 96 4.38 -1.18 15.61
N PRO A 97 3.96 -0.13 14.89
CA PRO A 97 4.36 0.03 13.50
C PRO A 97 5.89 -0.06 13.33
N PRO A 98 6.38 -0.64 12.24
CA PRO A 98 7.82 -0.82 11.99
C PRO A 98 8.56 0.50 11.71
N VAL A 99 7.82 1.59 11.51
CA VAL A 99 8.35 2.94 11.27
C VAL A 99 7.63 3.95 12.15
N GLU A 100 8.37 4.98 12.58
CA GLU A 100 7.81 6.11 13.34
C GLU A 100 7.36 7.20 12.38
N VAL A 101 6.10 7.59 12.46
CA VAL A 101 5.51 8.64 11.66
C VAL A 101 4.65 9.56 12.52
N GLN A 102 4.85 10.88 12.38
CA GLN A 102 4.10 11.90 13.14
C GLN A 102 2.64 11.99 12.69
N ASP A 103 2.38 11.87 11.38
CA ASP A 103 1.05 11.89 10.78
C ASP A 103 0.89 10.70 9.81
N GLU A 104 0.28 9.63 10.32
CA GLU A 104 -0.02 8.42 9.55
C GLU A 104 -0.91 8.74 8.33
N ARG A 105 -1.90 9.63 8.49
CA ARG A 105 -2.80 10.00 7.39
C ARG A 105 -2.05 10.73 6.28
N LEU A 106 -1.10 11.58 6.65
CA LEU A 106 -0.23 12.27 5.69
C LEU A 106 0.62 11.27 4.91
N MET A 107 1.23 10.30 5.60
CA MET A 107 2.02 9.25 4.96
C MET A 107 1.18 8.44 3.96
N PHE A 108 -0.01 8.01 4.34
CA PHE A 108 -0.88 7.25 3.41
C PHE A 108 -1.40 8.09 2.24
N ARG A 109 -1.64 9.39 2.42
CA ARG A 109 -1.93 10.29 1.30
C ARG A 109 -0.73 10.41 0.35
N LEU A 110 0.48 10.51 0.88
CA LEU A 110 1.72 10.56 0.13
C LEU A 110 1.93 9.28 -0.70
N ILE A 111 1.76 8.12 -0.08
CA ILE A 111 1.80 6.82 -0.76
C ILE A 111 0.77 6.79 -1.88
N ARG A 112 -0.47 7.18 -1.64
CA ARG A 112 -1.54 7.19 -2.63
C ARG A 112 -1.24 8.12 -3.81
N ALA A 113 -0.79 9.35 -3.54
CA ALA A 113 -0.38 10.31 -4.55
C ALA A 113 0.75 9.78 -5.44
N SER A 114 1.70 9.08 -4.84
CA SER A 114 2.83 8.44 -5.51
C SER A 114 2.40 7.37 -6.53
N PHE A 115 1.46 6.49 -6.15
CA PHE A 115 1.03 5.38 -7.00
C PHE A 115 -0.11 5.71 -7.97
N ASN A 116 -0.85 6.79 -7.75
CA ASN A 116 -1.85 7.28 -8.70
C ASN A 116 -1.19 7.76 -10.00
N GLN A 117 0.05 8.24 -9.94
CA GLN A 117 0.83 8.68 -11.11
C GLN A 117 2.15 7.90 -11.24
N ARG A 118 2.08 6.58 -11.21
CA ARG A 118 3.21 5.64 -11.15
C ARG A 118 4.34 5.93 -12.16
N ARG A 119 4.00 6.43 -13.38
CA ARG A 119 4.98 6.75 -14.43
C ARG A 119 5.68 8.11 -14.25
N LYS A 120 5.25 8.93 -13.30
CA LYS A 120 5.84 10.24 -12.99
C LYS A 120 6.85 10.13 -11.85
N THR A 121 7.72 11.13 -11.73
CA THR A 121 8.56 11.29 -10.55
C THR A 121 7.68 11.56 -9.32
N LEU A 122 8.16 11.20 -8.15
CA LEU A 122 7.40 11.41 -6.92
C LEU A 122 7.12 12.89 -6.64
N VAL A 123 8.08 13.78 -6.94
CA VAL A 123 7.89 15.25 -6.89
C VAL A 123 6.67 15.68 -7.70
N ASN A 124 6.55 15.22 -8.95
CA ASN A 124 5.41 15.51 -9.80
C ASN A 124 4.11 14.84 -9.31
N GLY A 125 4.19 13.63 -8.75
CA GLY A 125 3.07 12.93 -8.16
C GLY A 125 2.46 13.71 -7.00
N ILE A 126 3.28 14.20 -6.09
CA ILE A 126 2.86 15.00 -4.93
C ILE A 126 2.25 16.33 -5.39
N LYS A 127 2.95 17.06 -6.28
CA LYS A 127 2.47 18.34 -6.81
C LYS A 127 1.10 18.20 -7.48
N ASN A 128 0.92 17.18 -8.31
CA ASN A 128 -0.29 17.00 -9.13
C ASN A 128 -1.46 16.39 -8.36
N SER A 129 -1.24 15.83 -7.18
CA SER A 129 -2.32 15.24 -6.37
C SER A 129 -3.30 16.27 -5.83
N GLY A 130 -2.86 17.54 -5.64
CA GLY A 130 -3.66 18.57 -4.99
C GLY A 130 -3.87 18.38 -3.48
N ASP A 131 -3.40 17.27 -2.92
CA ASP A 131 -3.58 16.92 -1.50
C ASP A 131 -2.61 17.67 -0.56
N PHE A 132 -1.55 18.25 -1.15
CA PHE A 132 -0.49 18.93 -0.43
C PHE A 132 -0.44 20.39 -0.91
N SER A 133 -0.66 21.33 0.00
CA SER A 133 -0.54 22.77 -0.28
C SER A 133 0.93 23.20 -0.36
N LEU A 134 1.73 22.52 -1.19
CA LEU A 134 3.17 22.71 -1.34
C LEU A 134 3.51 23.08 -2.79
N GLY A 135 4.33 24.11 -2.96
CA GLY A 135 4.92 24.46 -4.25
C GLY A 135 5.98 23.45 -4.69
N LYS A 136 6.35 23.50 -5.98
CA LYS A 136 7.35 22.56 -6.51
C LYS A 136 8.71 22.73 -5.80
N GLU A 137 9.15 23.98 -5.61
CA GLU A 137 10.42 24.29 -4.93
C GLU A 137 10.45 23.79 -3.48
N GLU A 138 9.32 23.92 -2.77
CA GLU A 138 9.21 23.41 -1.40
C GLU A 138 9.34 21.88 -1.35
N ILE A 139 8.71 21.17 -2.29
CA ILE A 139 8.84 19.72 -2.40
C ILE A 139 10.28 19.32 -2.71
N GLU A 140 10.94 20.01 -3.65
CA GLU A 140 12.33 19.75 -4.01
C GLU A 140 13.27 19.97 -2.83
N ASN A 141 13.11 21.05 -2.06
CA ASN A 141 13.87 21.30 -0.82
C ASN A 141 13.66 20.20 0.24
N ILE A 142 12.42 19.70 0.40
CA ILE A 142 12.13 18.58 1.31
C ILE A 142 12.88 17.32 0.87
N PHE A 143 12.89 17.03 -0.44
CA PHE A 143 13.60 15.88 -0.99
C PHE A 143 15.10 15.97 -0.74
N GLU A 144 15.69 17.13 -0.92
CA GLU A 144 17.11 17.37 -0.62
C GLU A 144 17.42 17.17 0.87
N LYS A 145 16.59 17.71 1.78
CA LYS A 145 16.71 17.48 3.24
C LYS A 145 16.64 16.01 3.60
N CYS A 146 15.79 15.23 2.91
CA CYS A 146 15.65 13.78 3.11
C CYS A 146 16.72 12.96 2.36
N GLY A 147 17.61 13.56 1.59
CA GLY A 147 18.62 12.86 0.78
C GLY A 147 18.00 12.00 -0.33
N LEU A 148 16.80 12.36 -0.84
CA LEU A 148 16.12 11.64 -1.89
C LEU A 148 16.37 12.30 -3.25
N PRO A 149 16.67 11.52 -4.31
CA PRO A 149 16.80 12.04 -5.66
C PRO A 149 15.49 12.63 -6.19
N LEU A 150 15.55 13.80 -6.85
CA LEU A 150 14.35 14.48 -7.40
C LEU A 150 13.66 13.69 -8.52
N ASN A 151 14.38 12.80 -9.18
CA ASN A 151 13.87 11.95 -10.25
C ASN A 151 13.33 10.59 -9.77
N ILE A 152 13.37 10.34 -8.45
CA ILE A 152 12.91 9.07 -7.88
C ILE A 152 11.40 8.87 -8.12
N ARG A 153 10.99 7.62 -8.34
CA ARG A 153 9.59 7.22 -8.44
C ARG A 153 9.14 6.57 -7.15
N GLY A 154 7.85 6.68 -6.83
CA GLY A 154 7.33 6.08 -5.60
C GLY A 154 7.51 4.57 -5.49
N GLU A 155 7.57 3.86 -6.62
CA GLU A 155 7.82 2.40 -6.63
C GLU A 155 9.23 2.00 -6.15
N ALA A 156 10.16 2.96 -6.07
CA ALA A 156 11.51 2.72 -5.59
C ALA A 156 11.69 3.01 -4.09
N LEU A 157 10.73 3.67 -3.43
CA LEU A 157 10.82 4.02 -2.02
C LEU A 157 10.40 2.85 -1.11
N THR A 158 11.14 2.69 -0.02
CA THR A 158 10.76 1.81 1.08
C THR A 158 9.70 2.47 1.98
N LEU A 159 9.11 1.69 2.89
CA LEU A 159 8.16 2.22 3.89
C LEU A 159 8.84 3.26 4.81
N GLU A 160 10.10 3.01 5.20
CA GLU A 160 10.91 3.92 6.02
C GLU A 160 11.14 5.26 5.31
N GLN A 161 11.42 5.23 4.01
CA GLN A 161 11.60 6.44 3.22
C GLN A 161 10.30 7.23 3.05
N PHE A 162 9.15 6.55 2.92
CA PHE A 162 7.84 7.22 2.94
C PHE A 162 7.53 7.85 4.29
N ALA A 163 7.85 7.17 5.41
CA ALA A 163 7.68 7.72 6.75
C ALA A 163 8.57 8.93 6.99
N MET A 164 9.85 8.85 6.62
CA MET A 164 10.80 9.97 6.71
C MET A 164 10.31 11.18 5.90
N LEU A 165 9.88 10.97 4.65
CA LEU A 165 9.38 12.04 3.79
C LEU A 165 8.10 12.67 4.36
N ALA A 166 7.20 11.86 4.92
CA ALA A 166 5.99 12.35 5.57
C ALA A 166 6.31 13.21 6.80
N ASN A 167 7.28 12.80 7.61
CA ASN A 167 7.75 13.56 8.77
C ASN A 167 8.34 14.91 8.33
N CYS A 168 9.21 14.95 7.33
CA CYS A 168 9.76 16.21 6.79
C CYS A 168 8.67 17.15 6.26
N ILE A 169 7.64 16.61 5.58
CA ILE A 169 6.50 17.42 5.11
C ILE A 169 5.68 17.96 6.30
N SER A 170 5.51 17.17 7.36
CA SER A 170 4.79 17.59 8.57
C SER A 170 5.51 18.73 9.28
N GLU A 171 6.81 18.63 9.43
CA GLU A 171 7.67 19.66 10.04
C GLU A 171 7.63 20.98 9.25
N GLU A 172 7.73 20.92 7.93
CA GLU A 172 7.68 22.12 7.09
C GLU A 172 6.32 22.85 7.20
N LYS A 173 5.21 22.11 7.40
CA LYS A 173 3.89 22.68 7.65
C LYS A 173 3.73 23.33 9.01
N ASN A 174 4.39 22.78 10.02
CA ASN A 174 4.32 23.31 11.39
C ASN A 174 5.20 24.55 11.58
N ASN A 175 6.15 24.79 10.68
CA ASN A 175 7.06 25.94 10.69
C ASN A 175 6.52 27.15 9.92
N LYS A 176 5.33 27.05 9.32
CA LYS A 176 4.59 28.12 8.63
C LYS A 176 3.43 28.64 9.45
#